data_5cbed7e59bb6c09523d7b3181402c382
#
_entry.id   5cbed7e59bb6c09523d7b3181402c382
#
_cell.length_a   1.000
_cell.length_b   1.000
_cell.length_c   1.000
_cell.angle_alpha   90.00
_cell.angle_beta   90.00
_cell.angle_gamma   90.00
#
_symmetry.space_group_name_H-M   'P 1'
#
loop_
_entity.id
_entity.type
_entity.pdbx_description
1 polymer ?
#
loop_
_entity_poly.entity_id
_entity_poly.type
_entity_poly.pdbx_seq_one_letter_code
_entity_poly.pdbx_strand_id
1 'polypeptide(L)'
;MEQITKPRKTDESKLNILTQLLNQLVTTACGILIPRILIAAYGSEAYGISASIAQFLSYITLLEGGLGGVARAKLYGPLAKNDTSETSSVYYAVREFFNHVAAVFVVYSVILGLCYHDLAHVTIFSKTYIFLLVLSIGLATLAKYVGGLANLTLIVADKKAYVNNLIMVGTTMINTAAVAILVRMGAGLVFVKLGSS
;
A
#
# COMPACT_ATOMS: atom_id res chain seq x y z
N MET A 1 29.66 -12.62 -35.21
CA MET A 1 29.83 -11.71 -34.08
C MET A 1 28.62 -10.78 -34.07
N GLU A 2 27.58 -11.21 -33.44
CA GLU A 2 26.30 -10.49 -33.33
C GLU A 2 26.34 -9.67 -32.06
N GLN A 3 26.49 -8.36 -32.20
CA GLN A 3 26.37 -7.43 -31.09
C GLN A 3 24.88 -7.42 -30.65
N ILE A 4 24.56 -8.19 -29.62
CA ILE A 4 23.30 -8.07 -28.90
C ILE A 4 23.31 -6.66 -28.29
N THR A 5 22.63 -5.75 -28.94
CA THR A 5 22.40 -4.38 -28.48
C THR A 5 21.70 -4.44 -27.12
N LYS A 6 22.47 -4.23 -26.06
CA LYS A 6 21.99 -4.02 -24.68
C LYS A 6 20.97 -2.87 -24.71
N PRO A 7 19.69 -3.07 -24.35
CA PRO A 7 18.70 -2.00 -24.37
C PRO A 7 19.17 -0.83 -23.51
N ARG A 8 18.98 0.35 -24.03
CA ARG A 8 19.48 1.63 -23.52
C ARG A 8 19.07 1.85 -22.05
N LYS A 9 20.02 1.79 -21.14
CA LYS A 9 19.85 2.20 -19.72
C LYS A 9 19.20 3.58 -19.56
N THR A 10 19.30 4.44 -20.57
CA THR A 10 18.72 5.78 -20.63
C THR A 10 17.20 5.77 -20.82
N ASP A 11 16.64 4.78 -21.54
CA ASP A 11 15.21 4.74 -21.83
C ASP A 11 14.41 4.21 -20.62
N GLU A 12 14.95 3.22 -19.89
CA GLU A 12 14.35 2.73 -18.63
C GLU A 12 14.33 3.83 -17.55
N SER A 13 15.40 4.61 -17.46
CA SER A 13 15.47 5.73 -16.51
C SER A 13 14.42 6.82 -16.82
N LYS A 14 14.26 7.16 -18.10
CA LYS A 14 13.22 8.12 -18.53
C LYS A 14 11.82 7.60 -18.27
N LEU A 15 11.56 6.31 -18.55
CA LEU A 15 10.29 5.67 -18.25
C LEU A 15 9.99 5.68 -16.75
N ASN A 16 10.97 5.38 -15.91
CA ASN A 16 10.81 5.43 -14.46
C ASN A 16 10.43 6.83 -13.99
N ILE A 17 11.09 7.87 -14.50
CA ILE A 17 10.79 9.27 -14.12
C ILE A 17 9.38 9.67 -14.60
N LEU A 18 9.06 9.39 -15.86
CA LEU A 18 7.76 9.78 -16.45
C LEU A 18 6.61 9.07 -15.74
N THR A 19 6.72 7.76 -15.50
CA THR A 19 5.68 7.00 -14.79
C THR A 19 5.57 7.38 -13.33
N GLN A 20 6.67 7.79 -12.68
CA GLN A 20 6.64 8.33 -11.33
C GLN A 20 5.87 9.65 -11.26
N LEU A 21 6.12 10.57 -12.19
CA LEU A 21 5.38 11.82 -12.29
C LEU A 21 3.89 11.59 -12.54
N LEU A 22 3.55 10.68 -13.46
CA LEU A 22 2.17 10.28 -13.73
C LEU A 22 1.50 9.72 -12.47
N ASN A 23 2.17 8.80 -11.78
CA ASN A 23 1.68 8.24 -10.52
C ASN A 23 1.44 9.33 -9.48
N GLN A 24 2.36 10.28 -9.32
CA GLN A 24 2.21 11.39 -8.39
C GLN A 24 1.00 12.28 -8.72
N LEU A 25 0.80 12.62 -9.99
CA LEU A 25 -0.34 13.43 -10.43
C LEU A 25 -1.67 12.71 -10.16
N VAL A 26 -1.78 11.44 -10.54
CA VAL A 26 -2.99 10.64 -10.32
C VAL A 26 -3.27 10.47 -8.82
N THR A 27 -2.26 10.13 -8.04
CA THR A 27 -2.41 9.96 -6.58
C THR A 27 -2.85 11.26 -5.91
N THR A 28 -2.29 12.41 -6.33
CA THR A 28 -2.67 13.71 -5.79
C THR A 28 -4.12 14.06 -6.15
N ALA A 29 -4.51 13.87 -7.41
CA ALA A 29 -5.88 14.13 -7.85
C ALA A 29 -6.90 13.25 -7.12
N CYS A 30 -6.64 11.93 -7.04
CA CYS A 30 -7.50 10.99 -6.31
C CYS A 30 -7.50 11.26 -4.81
N GLY A 31 -6.35 11.67 -4.24
CA GLY A 31 -6.21 12.05 -2.83
C GLY A 31 -7.05 13.26 -2.42
N ILE A 32 -7.42 14.13 -3.37
CA ILE A 32 -8.36 15.24 -3.16
C ILE A 32 -9.80 14.78 -3.38
N LEU A 33 -10.04 13.94 -4.40
CA LEU A 33 -11.40 13.51 -4.77
C LEU A 33 -12.01 12.57 -3.73
N ILE A 34 -11.25 11.56 -3.25
CA ILE A 34 -11.77 10.56 -2.31
C ILE A 34 -12.26 11.20 -1.00
N PRO A 35 -11.49 12.06 -0.30
CA PRO A 35 -11.99 12.76 0.90
C PRO A 35 -13.27 13.54 0.64
N ARG A 36 -13.34 14.26 -0.48
CA ARG A 36 -14.50 15.05 -0.85
C ARG A 36 -15.75 14.19 -1.03
N ILE A 37 -15.63 13.04 -1.71
CA ILE A 37 -16.73 12.09 -1.91
C ILE A 37 -17.18 11.52 -0.56
N LEU A 38 -16.25 11.11 0.28
CA LEU A 38 -16.56 10.49 1.57
C LEU A 38 -17.16 11.48 2.56
N ILE A 39 -16.66 12.72 2.63
CA ILE A 39 -17.21 13.77 3.49
C ILE A 39 -18.63 14.13 3.04
N ALA A 40 -18.88 14.25 1.74
CA ALA A 40 -20.21 14.54 1.21
C ALA A 40 -21.22 13.43 1.50
N ALA A 41 -20.79 12.17 1.54
CA ALA A 41 -21.66 11.01 1.74
C ALA A 41 -21.90 10.67 3.22
N TYR A 42 -20.87 10.76 4.05
CA TYR A 42 -20.89 10.24 5.45
C TYR A 42 -20.66 11.33 6.51
N GLY A 43 -20.36 12.55 6.08
CA GLY A 43 -20.02 13.66 6.98
C GLY A 43 -18.55 13.71 7.35
N SER A 44 -18.10 14.87 7.85
CA SER A 44 -16.71 15.14 8.20
C SER A 44 -16.23 14.31 9.41
N GLU A 45 -17.12 14.05 10.36
CA GLU A 45 -16.79 13.29 11.57
C GLU A 45 -16.49 11.83 11.24
N ALA A 46 -17.35 11.15 10.46
CA ALA A 46 -17.13 9.78 10.03
C ALA A 46 -15.88 9.62 9.16
N TYR A 47 -15.64 10.60 8.27
CA TYR A 47 -14.38 10.64 7.50
C TYR A 47 -13.17 10.84 8.42
N GLY A 48 -13.23 11.77 9.37
CA GLY A 48 -12.16 12.05 10.34
C GLY A 48 -11.77 10.83 11.15
N ILE A 49 -12.76 10.08 11.66
CA ILE A 49 -12.54 8.81 12.36
C ILE A 49 -11.80 7.81 11.45
N SER A 50 -12.28 7.63 10.21
CA SER A 50 -11.64 6.70 9.28
C SER A 50 -10.21 7.11 8.90
N ALA A 51 -9.95 8.40 8.76
CA ALA A 51 -8.62 8.94 8.46
C ALA A 51 -7.68 8.79 9.67
N SER A 52 -8.17 9.02 10.88
CA SER A 52 -7.42 8.80 12.11
C SER A 52 -7.04 7.32 12.28
N ILE A 53 -7.99 6.40 12.08
CA ILE A 53 -7.71 4.95 12.10
C ILE A 53 -6.61 4.59 11.09
N ALA A 54 -6.72 5.09 9.85
CA ALA A 54 -5.72 4.84 8.82
C ALA A 54 -4.34 5.37 9.23
N GLN A 55 -4.28 6.53 9.89
CA GLN A 55 -3.04 7.09 10.40
C GLN A 55 -2.44 6.24 11.52
N PHE A 56 -3.25 5.76 12.48
CA PHE A 56 -2.76 4.84 13.51
C PHE A 56 -2.21 3.54 12.88
N LEU A 57 -2.95 2.94 11.96
CA LEU A 57 -2.50 1.73 11.26
C LEU A 57 -1.19 1.97 10.47
N SER A 58 -0.95 3.18 9.97
CA SER A 58 0.27 3.51 9.23
C SER A 58 1.53 3.50 10.11
N TYR A 59 1.43 3.61 11.43
CA TYR A 59 2.58 3.56 12.33
C TYR A 59 3.33 2.22 12.28
N ILE A 60 2.71 1.16 11.78
CA ILE A 60 3.41 -0.11 11.55
C ILE A 60 4.59 0.04 10.58
N THR A 61 4.56 1.03 9.68
CA THR A 61 5.66 1.32 8.75
C THR A 61 6.96 1.68 9.45
N LEU A 62 6.89 2.12 10.72
CA LEU A 62 8.08 2.36 11.53
C LEU A 62 8.87 1.08 11.81
N LEU A 63 8.18 -0.08 11.87
CA LEU A 63 8.84 -1.38 12.03
C LEU A 63 9.57 -1.82 10.75
N GLU A 64 9.21 -1.27 9.60
CA GLU A 64 9.94 -1.54 8.36
C GLU A 64 11.38 -0.98 8.42
N GLY A 65 11.59 0.11 9.17
CA GLY A 65 12.90 0.63 9.58
C GLY A 65 13.93 0.83 8.47
N GLY A 66 13.51 1.15 7.24
CA GLY A 66 14.41 1.26 6.10
C GLY A 66 14.89 -0.07 5.50
N LEU A 67 14.38 -1.21 5.98
CA LEU A 67 14.73 -2.56 5.54
C LEU A 67 14.56 -2.74 4.02
N GLY A 68 13.57 -2.09 3.43
CA GLY A 68 13.39 -2.06 1.98
C GLY A 68 14.60 -1.48 1.23
N GLY A 69 15.30 -0.50 1.80
CA GLY A 69 16.55 0.06 1.26
C GLY A 69 17.71 -0.94 1.33
N VAL A 70 17.89 -1.57 2.49
CA VAL A 70 18.94 -2.57 2.73
C VAL A 70 18.73 -3.80 1.85
N ALA A 71 17.50 -4.28 1.74
CA ALA A 71 17.15 -5.42 0.90
C ALA A 71 17.45 -5.14 -0.58
N ARG A 72 17.09 -3.96 -1.09
CA ARG A 72 17.44 -3.54 -2.46
C ARG A 72 18.94 -3.49 -2.69
N ALA A 73 19.70 -2.92 -1.75
CA ALA A 73 21.15 -2.86 -1.84
C ALA A 73 21.78 -4.26 -1.93
N LYS A 74 21.26 -5.23 -1.15
CA LYS A 74 21.71 -6.63 -1.21
C LYS A 74 21.33 -7.34 -2.50
N LEU A 75 20.22 -6.96 -3.15
CA LEU A 75 19.77 -7.55 -4.41
C LEU A 75 20.57 -7.07 -5.64
N TYR A 76 21.19 -5.89 -5.60
CA TYR A 76 21.89 -5.34 -6.75
C TYR A 76 23.06 -6.21 -7.23
N GLY A 77 23.83 -6.79 -6.32
CA GLY A 77 24.98 -7.65 -6.64
C GLY A 77 24.55 -8.93 -7.38
N PRO A 78 23.72 -9.77 -6.78
CA PRO A 78 23.21 -10.99 -7.39
C PRO A 78 22.50 -10.76 -8.72
N LEU A 79 21.64 -9.74 -8.81
CA LEU A 79 20.94 -9.38 -10.04
C LEU A 79 21.91 -8.97 -11.17
N ALA A 80 22.97 -8.23 -10.84
CA ALA A 80 23.99 -7.82 -11.83
C ALA A 80 24.79 -9.00 -12.37
N LYS A 81 24.97 -10.07 -11.55
CA LYS A 81 25.68 -11.30 -11.92
C LYS A 81 24.76 -12.36 -12.52
N ASN A 82 23.44 -12.11 -12.62
CA ASN A 82 22.40 -13.11 -12.93
C ASN A 82 22.45 -14.35 -12.01
N ASP A 83 22.87 -14.19 -10.75
CA ASP A 83 22.87 -15.25 -9.76
C ASP A 83 21.47 -15.43 -9.19
N THR A 84 20.74 -16.40 -9.75
CA THR A 84 19.36 -16.70 -9.34
C THR A 84 19.28 -17.32 -7.96
N SER A 85 20.31 -18.06 -7.54
CA SER A 85 20.36 -18.73 -6.23
C SER A 85 20.47 -17.69 -5.10
N GLU A 86 21.45 -16.79 -5.21
CA GLU A 86 21.66 -15.73 -4.22
C GLU A 86 20.47 -14.72 -4.23
N THR A 87 19.94 -14.37 -5.42
CA THR A 87 18.75 -13.52 -5.54
C THR A 87 17.56 -14.14 -4.83
N SER A 88 17.31 -15.43 -5.01
CA SER A 88 16.21 -16.14 -4.35
C SER A 88 16.39 -16.18 -2.83
N SER A 89 17.61 -16.43 -2.35
CA SER A 89 17.92 -16.45 -0.92
C SER A 89 17.60 -15.12 -0.25
N VAL A 90 18.05 -14.00 -0.86
CA VAL A 90 17.74 -12.65 -0.34
C VAL A 90 16.24 -12.36 -0.40
N TYR A 91 15.55 -12.74 -1.49
CA TYR A 91 14.11 -12.55 -1.64
C TYR A 91 13.32 -13.28 -0.55
N TYR A 92 13.65 -14.55 -0.28
CA TYR A 92 12.96 -15.31 0.77
C TYR A 92 13.21 -14.73 2.17
N ALA A 93 14.41 -14.28 2.48
CA ALA A 93 14.70 -13.61 3.76
C ALA A 93 13.88 -12.31 3.93
N VAL A 94 13.76 -11.51 2.86
CA VAL A 94 12.95 -10.28 2.85
C VAL A 94 11.46 -10.61 3.02
N ARG A 95 10.98 -11.64 2.32
CA ARG A 95 9.57 -12.10 2.43
C ARG A 95 9.25 -12.60 3.84
N GLU A 96 10.13 -13.38 4.43
CA GLU A 96 9.96 -13.89 5.79
C GLU A 96 9.88 -12.74 6.80
N PHE A 97 10.77 -11.75 6.68
CA PHE A 97 10.70 -10.55 7.51
C PHE A 97 9.34 -9.84 7.39
N PHE A 98 8.85 -9.57 6.17
CA PHE A 98 7.56 -8.91 5.99
C PHE A 98 6.38 -9.77 6.48
N ASN A 99 6.47 -11.09 6.44
CA ASN A 99 5.48 -11.97 7.04
C ASN A 99 5.43 -11.83 8.58
N HIS A 100 6.59 -11.68 9.23
CA HIS A 100 6.63 -11.39 10.67
C HIS A 100 6.02 -10.01 10.99
N VAL A 101 6.33 -8.99 10.19
CA VAL A 101 5.69 -7.65 10.32
C VAL A 101 4.18 -7.76 10.12
N ALA A 102 3.71 -8.56 9.15
CA ALA A 102 2.29 -8.81 8.92
C ALA A 102 1.62 -9.47 10.15
N ALA A 103 2.27 -10.44 10.78
CA ALA A 103 1.75 -11.08 12.00
C ALA A 103 1.63 -10.08 13.16
N VAL A 104 2.65 -9.25 13.38
CA VAL A 104 2.61 -8.16 14.38
C VAL A 104 1.50 -7.17 14.04
N PHE A 105 1.33 -6.83 12.76
CA PHE A 105 0.28 -5.92 12.30
C PHE A 105 -1.13 -6.45 12.57
N VAL A 106 -1.37 -7.75 12.42
CA VAL A 106 -2.67 -8.36 12.74
C VAL A 106 -2.99 -8.17 14.22
N VAL A 107 -2.04 -8.49 15.11
CA VAL A 107 -2.22 -8.32 16.56
C VAL A 107 -2.46 -6.84 16.89
N TYR A 108 -1.65 -5.95 16.32
CA TYR A 108 -1.81 -4.50 16.49
C TYR A 108 -3.18 -4.01 16.03
N SER A 109 -3.65 -4.45 14.86
CA SER A 109 -4.95 -4.04 14.31
C SER A 109 -6.12 -4.52 15.18
N VAL A 110 -6.03 -5.72 15.74
CA VAL A 110 -7.07 -6.24 16.67
C VAL A 110 -7.09 -5.42 17.96
N ILE A 111 -5.91 -5.16 18.56
CA ILE A 111 -5.81 -4.33 19.77
C ILE A 111 -6.35 -2.93 19.52
N LEU A 112 -5.93 -2.29 18.41
CA LEU A 112 -6.40 -0.97 18.02
C LEU A 112 -7.93 -0.97 17.84
N GLY A 113 -8.49 -1.97 17.17
CA GLY A 113 -9.93 -2.08 16.93
C GLY A 113 -10.75 -2.20 18.22
N LEU A 114 -10.21 -2.89 19.23
CA LEU A 114 -10.86 -3.04 20.53
C LEU A 114 -10.78 -1.76 21.37
N CYS A 115 -9.65 -1.05 21.33
CA CYS A 115 -9.38 0.09 22.20
C CYS A 115 -9.75 1.44 21.57
N TYR A 116 -9.81 1.55 20.24
CA TYR A 116 -9.95 2.84 19.54
C TYR A 116 -11.22 3.60 19.91
N HIS A 117 -12.35 2.90 20.07
CA HIS A 117 -13.62 3.53 20.42
C HIS A 117 -13.51 4.29 21.74
N ASP A 118 -12.93 3.69 22.76
CA ASP A 118 -12.79 4.29 24.10
C ASP A 118 -11.66 5.34 24.11
N LEU A 119 -10.58 5.10 23.39
CA LEU A 119 -9.44 6.02 23.28
C LEU A 119 -9.80 7.34 22.57
N ALA A 120 -10.57 7.25 21.50
CA ALA A 120 -10.98 8.40 20.68
C ALA A 120 -12.34 8.98 21.09
N HIS A 121 -12.96 8.47 22.18
CA HIS A 121 -14.28 8.89 22.67
C HIS A 121 -15.35 8.98 21.56
N VAL A 122 -15.38 7.97 20.68
CA VAL A 122 -16.29 7.96 19.54
C VAL A 122 -17.73 7.81 20.01
N THR A 123 -18.60 8.76 19.61
CA THR A 123 -20.02 8.78 20.02
C THR A 123 -20.97 8.40 18.89
N ILE A 124 -20.56 8.61 17.62
CA ILE A 124 -21.43 8.40 16.44
C ILE A 124 -21.51 6.94 15.97
N PHE A 125 -20.58 6.09 16.41
CA PHE A 125 -20.52 4.68 15.99
C PHE A 125 -20.41 3.75 17.19
N SER A 126 -20.99 2.55 17.07
CA SER A 126 -20.84 1.49 18.09
C SER A 126 -19.43 0.92 18.09
N LYS A 127 -19.02 0.32 19.21
CA LYS A 127 -17.71 -0.36 19.34
C LYS A 127 -17.49 -1.41 18.23
N THR A 128 -18.52 -2.21 17.94
CA THR A 128 -18.46 -3.23 16.89
C THR A 128 -18.25 -2.61 15.50
N TYR A 129 -18.89 -1.48 15.21
CA TYR A 129 -18.72 -0.79 13.94
C TYR A 129 -17.29 -0.27 13.77
N ILE A 130 -16.72 0.34 14.82
CA ILE A 130 -15.33 0.81 14.82
C ILE A 130 -14.36 -0.36 14.65
N PHE A 131 -14.58 -1.46 15.35
CA PHE A 131 -13.75 -2.67 15.18
C PHE A 131 -13.73 -3.16 13.74
N LEU A 132 -14.90 -3.29 13.10
CA LEU A 132 -15.01 -3.68 11.70
C LEU A 132 -14.38 -2.67 10.76
N LEU A 133 -14.48 -1.37 11.07
CA LEU A 133 -13.86 -0.32 10.27
C LEU A 133 -12.33 -0.40 10.33
N VAL A 134 -11.75 -0.63 11.51
CA VAL A 134 -10.30 -0.84 11.69
C VAL A 134 -9.83 -2.05 10.89
N LEU A 135 -10.52 -3.18 10.97
CA LEU A 135 -10.17 -4.38 10.21
C LEU A 135 -10.29 -4.16 8.70
N SER A 136 -11.34 -3.46 8.24
CA SER A 136 -11.52 -3.15 6.83
C SER A 136 -10.38 -2.31 6.26
N ILE A 137 -9.96 -1.27 6.97
CA ILE A 137 -8.83 -0.41 6.56
C ILE A 137 -7.50 -1.18 6.67
N GLY A 138 -7.36 -2.03 7.71
CA GLY A 138 -6.15 -2.83 7.94
C GLY A 138 -5.92 -3.90 6.88
N LEU A 139 -6.99 -4.43 6.26
CA LEU A 139 -6.89 -5.52 5.30
C LEU A 139 -6.00 -5.18 4.09
N ALA A 140 -6.12 -3.97 3.54
CA ALA A 140 -5.27 -3.49 2.46
C ALA A 140 -3.79 -3.46 2.85
N THR A 141 -3.51 -2.97 4.05
CA THR A 141 -2.15 -2.89 4.59
C THR A 141 -1.59 -4.30 4.80
N LEU A 142 -2.40 -5.22 5.33
CA LEU A 142 -2.01 -6.62 5.51
C LEU A 142 -1.66 -7.29 4.18
N ALA A 143 -2.49 -7.13 3.14
CA ALA A 143 -2.23 -7.68 1.82
C ALA A 143 -0.90 -7.16 1.23
N LYS A 144 -0.58 -5.88 1.45
CA LYS A 144 0.68 -5.26 1.06
C LYS A 144 1.88 -5.95 1.74
N TYR A 145 1.79 -6.29 3.02
CA TYR A 145 2.88 -6.96 3.75
C TYR A 145 3.06 -8.41 3.33
N VAL A 146 1.98 -9.17 3.17
CA VAL A 146 2.04 -10.62 2.88
C VAL A 146 2.64 -10.93 1.51
N GLY A 147 2.44 -10.09 0.51
CA GLY A 147 2.93 -10.37 -0.85
C GLY A 147 3.51 -9.18 -1.59
N GLY A 148 3.07 -7.95 -1.26
CA GLY A 148 3.37 -6.76 -2.06
C GLY A 148 4.80 -6.27 -1.91
N LEU A 149 5.28 -6.09 -0.69
CA LEU A 149 6.56 -5.41 -0.42
C LEU A 149 7.79 -6.21 -0.85
N ALA A 150 7.79 -7.53 -0.69
CA ALA A 150 8.91 -8.37 -1.15
C ALA A 150 9.02 -8.32 -2.68
N ASN A 151 7.90 -8.44 -3.39
CA ASN A 151 7.86 -8.35 -4.85
C ASN A 151 8.26 -6.96 -5.34
N LEU A 152 7.74 -5.91 -4.69
CA LEU A 152 8.11 -4.53 -4.99
C LEU A 152 9.62 -4.30 -4.83
N THR A 153 10.21 -4.81 -3.77
CA THR A 153 11.64 -4.69 -3.50
C THR A 153 12.47 -5.30 -4.64
N LEU A 154 12.08 -6.48 -5.13
CA LEU A 154 12.72 -7.15 -6.24
C LEU A 154 12.58 -6.37 -7.56
N ILE A 155 11.35 -5.92 -7.91
CA ILE A 155 11.05 -5.17 -9.14
C ILE A 155 11.85 -3.86 -9.18
N VAL A 156 11.94 -3.16 -8.05
CA VAL A 156 12.69 -1.90 -7.95
C VAL A 156 14.20 -2.15 -8.05
N ALA A 157 14.70 -3.24 -7.45
CA ALA A 157 16.11 -3.62 -7.54
C ALA A 157 16.51 -3.98 -8.99
N ASP A 158 15.60 -4.59 -9.76
CA ASP A 158 15.77 -4.89 -11.21
C ASP A 158 15.56 -3.65 -12.12
N LYS A 159 15.53 -2.44 -11.56
CA LYS A 159 15.35 -1.15 -12.28
C LYS A 159 14.04 -1.00 -13.05
N LYS A 160 13.06 -1.85 -12.82
CA LYS A 160 11.74 -1.84 -13.47
C LYS A 160 10.68 -1.12 -12.63
N ALA A 161 11.06 -0.05 -11.92
CA ALA A 161 10.14 0.72 -11.08
C ALA A 161 8.94 1.28 -11.86
N TYR A 162 9.09 1.52 -13.18
CA TYR A 162 7.99 1.96 -14.05
C TYR A 162 6.82 0.99 -14.06
N VAL A 163 7.07 -0.32 -13.98
CA VAL A 163 6.01 -1.35 -13.92
C VAL A 163 5.17 -1.16 -12.65
N ASN A 164 5.84 -1.00 -11.50
CA ASN A 164 5.15 -0.74 -10.25
C ASN A 164 4.35 0.58 -10.29
N ASN A 165 4.92 1.64 -10.84
CA ASN A 165 4.25 2.94 -10.95
C ASN A 165 2.97 2.84 -11.79
N LEU A 166 3.00 2.11 -12.92
CA LEU A 166 1.82 1.89 -13.76
C LEU A 166 0.75 1.06 -13.05
N ILE A 167 1.14 0.01 -12.32
CA ILE A 167 0.21 -0.77 -11.48
C ILE A 167 -0.44 0.13 -10.43
N MET A 168 0.34 0.97 -9.76
CA MET A 168 -0.16 1.91 -8.75
C MET A 168 -1.16 2.91 -9.34
N VAL A 169 -0.88 3.46 -10.54
CA VAL A 169 -1.81 4.35 -11.27
C VAL A 169 -3.13 3.62 -11.52
N GLY A 170 -3.07 2.42 -12.11
CA GLY A 170 -4.26 1.61 -12.40
C GLY A 170 -5.06 1.29 -11.14
N THR A 171 -4.38 0.83 -10.10
CA THR A 171 -5.02 0.50 -8.81
C THR A 171 -5.66 1.73 -8.17
N THR A 172 -4.99 2.88 -8.18
CA THR A 172 -5.53 4.13 -7.61
C THR A 172 -6.78 4.60 -8.36
N MET A 173 -6.78 4.50 -9.69
CA MET A 173 -7.96 4.85 -10.50
C MET A 173 -9.13 3.90 -10.26
N ILE A 174 -8.88 2.59 -10.25
CA ILE A 174 -9.90 1.56 -9.96
C ILE A 174 -10.47 1.77 -8.55
N ASN A 175 -9.61 1.99 -7.56
CA ASN A 175 -10.01 2.27 -6.19
C ASN A 175 -10.91 3.52 -6.10
N THR A 176 -10.52 4.61 -6.75
CA THR A 176 -11.30 5.85 -6.76
C THR A 176 -12.67 5.65 -7.42
N ALA A 177 -12.71 4.91 -8.53
CA ALA A 177 -13.95 4.54 -9.19
C ALA A 177 -14.84 3.65 -8.30
N ALA A 178 -14.25 2.65 -7.64
CA ALA A 178 -14.95 1.76 -6.71
C ALA A 178 -15.57 2.55 -5.54
N VAL A 179 -14.81 3.46 -4.92
CA VAL A 179 -15.34 4.36 -3.89
C VAL A 179 -16.52 5.17 -4.39
N ALA A 180 -16.42 5.79 -5.57
CA ALA A 180 -17.49 6.60 -6.13
C ALA A 180 -18.76 5.78 -6.44
N ILE A 181 -18.60 4.56 -6.96
CA ILE A 181 -19.70 3.64 -7.26
C ILE A 181 -20.37 3.16 -5.96
N LEU A 182 -19.60 2.66 -4.99
CA LEU A 182 -20.12 2.15 -3.73
C LEU A 182 -20.84 3.24 -2.93
N VAL A 183 -20.32 4.47 -2.93
CA VAL A 183 -21.00 5.61 -2.30
C VAL A 183 -22.33 5.92 -3.00
N ARG A 184 -22.38 5.91 -4.33
CA ARG A 184 -23.64 6.13 -5.09
C ARG A 184 -24.67 5.03 -4.85
N MET A 185 -24.23 3.81 -4.59
CA MET A 185 -25.10 2.67 -4.23
C MET A 185 -25.60 2.74 -2.79
N GLY A 186 -25.18 3.73 -1.99
CA GLY A 186 -25.56 3.85 -0.58
C GLY A 186 -24.89 2.84 0.35
N ALA A 187 -23.76 2.25 -0.06
CA ALA A 187 -23.03 1.32 0.78
C ALA A 187 -22.52 2.02 2.06
N GLY A 188 -22.51 1.31 3.19
CA GLY A 188 -21.94 1.85 4.43
C GLY A 188 -20.42 2.06 4.35
N LEU A 189 -19.87 2.98 5.16
CA LEU A 189 -18.45 3.35 5.15
C LEU A 189 -17.51 2.14 5.28
N VAL A 190 -17.86 1.13 6.08
CA VAL A 190 -17.09 -0.12 6.23
C VAL A 190 -16.98 -0.85 4.89
N PHE A 191 -18.08 -1.00 4.15
CA PHE A 191 -18.08 -1.67 2.85
C PHE A 191 -17.30 -0.88 1.80
N VAL A 192 -17.40 0.46 1.83
CA VAL A 192 -16.61 1.32 0.95
C VAL A 192 -15.12 1.16 1.23
N LYS A 193 -14.72 1.13 2.50
CA LYS A 193 -13.31 0.91 2.88
C LYS A 193 -12.82 -0.49 2.54
N LEU A 194 -13.66 -1.51 2.71
CA LEU A 194 -13.33 -2.88 2.33
C LEU A 194 -13.16 -3.04 0.81
N GLY A 195 -14.07 -2.46 0.03
CA GLY A 195 -14.04 -2.52 -1.44
C GLY A 195 -12.98 -1.63 -2.08
N SER A 196 -12.41 -0.70 -1.32
CA SER A 196 -11.31 0.18 -1.71
C SER A 196 -9.95 -0.27 -1.14
N SER A 197 -9.90 -1.42 -0.53
CA SER A 197 -8.70 -2.09 -0.01
C SER A 197 -8.12 -3.04 -1.04
#